data_4a59edde33b4bb33b8fcdea0454bb6bf
#
_entry.id   4a59edde33b4bb33b8fcdea0454bb6bf
#
_cell.length_a   1.000
_cell.length_b   1.000
_cell.length_c   1.000
_cell.angle_alpha   90.00
_cell.angle_beta   90.00
_cell.angle_gamma   90.00
#
_symmetry.space_group_name_H-M   'P 1'
#
loop_
_entity.id
_entity.type
_entity.pdbx_description
1 polymer ?
#
loop_
_entity_poly.entity_id
_entity_poly.type
_entity_poly.pdbx_seq_one_letter_code
_entity_poly.pdbx_strand_id
1 'polypeptide(L)'
;LYRLSDPFLEILGKGETMQEPVQIGSMTIRENGPFFLIAGPCVIENEEITLEVASFLRETRDLLGIPVIFKTSYDKANRTSLNSYRGPGIDKGLEVIHRVKEVTGLPVLSDVHEAAHMEKAARVLDVIQIPAFLCRQTDLLLVAAQTGLPINIKKGQFLSPWDMEQALNKVTAAGNRRVLLTERGSSFGYNNLVVDIRSIAIMKAFGFPVVFDATHSVQLPGGAGTSSGGQREFVGHLSKAAVAAGANGLFIEVHPHPDSALCDGPNSLPLEHVRPLLGLLKKIHRLVHDGD
;
A
#
# COMPACT_ATOMS: atom_id res chain seq x y z
N LEU A 1 4.01 35.83 -7.94
CA LEU A 1 3.68 34.56 -7.29
C LEU A 1 4.97 33.76 -7.12
N TYR A 2 5.57 33.87 -5.94
CA TYR A 2 6.78 33.10 -5.58
C TYR A 2 6.36 31.65 -5.39
N ARG A 3 6.88 30.73 -6.20
CA ARG A 3 6.94 29.30 -5.84
C ARG A 3 7.86 29.23 -4.62
N LEU A 4 7.30 29.04 -3.44
CA LEU A 4 8.06 28.62 -2.27
C LEU A 4 8.50 27.18 -2.54
N SER A 5 9.71 27.01 -3.10
CA SER A 5 10.39 25.72 -3.02
C SER A 5 10.51 25.39 -1.53
N ASP A 6 10.08 24.20 -1.12
CA ASP A 6 10.20 23.79 0.28
C ASP A 6 11.69 23.83 0.65
N PRO A 7 12.15 24.78 1.48
CA PRO A 7 13.57 24.93 1.80
C PRO A 7 14.11 23.76 2.60
N PHE A 8 13.24 22.89 3.14
CA PHE A 8 13.63 21.69 3.87
C PHE A 8 14.01 20.52 2.96
N LEU A 9 13.54 20.50 1.69
CA LEU A 9 13.96 19.49 0.72
C LEU A 9 15.44 19.69 0.29
N GLU A 10 15.94 20.91 0.29
CA GLU A 10 17.36 21.20 0.02
C GLU A 10 18.30 20.67 1.11
N ILE A 11 17.80 20.56 2.36
CA ILE A 11 18.58 20.06 3.52
C ILE A 11 18.75 18.54 3.45
N LEU A 12 17.84 17.80 2.82
CA LEU A 12 17.93 16.34 2.67
C LEU A 12 18.87 15.90 1.51
N GLY A 13 19.51 16.85 0.84
CA GLY A 13 20.37 16.62 -0.32
C GLY A 13 19.54 16.40 -1.57
N LYS A 14 19.69 17.26 -2.56
CA LYS A 14 19.06 17.26 -3.88
C LYS A 14 17.94 16.23 -4.04
N GLY A 15 16.74 16.57 -3.60
CA GLY A 15 15.56 15.81 -3.96
C GLY A 15 15.50 15.74 -5.48
N GLU A 16 15.95 14.62 -6.05
CA GLU A 16 15.68 14.35 -7.45
C GLU A 16 14.16 14.29 -7.55
N THR A 17 13.59 15.23 -8.31
CA THR A 17 12.18 15.17 -8.70
C THR A 17 11.88 13.76 -9.21
N MET A 18 10.72 13.22 -8.90
CA MET A 18 10.29 11.91 -9.41
C MET A 18 10.63 11.84 -10.90
N GLN A 19 11.57 10.97 -11.26
CA GLN A 19 12.21 11.01 -12.58
C GLN A 19 11.23 10.65 -13.69
N GLU A 20 10.30 9.72 -13.40
CA GLU A 20 9.29 9.29 -14.38
C GLU A 20 7.96 8.99 -13.70
N PRO A 21 6.82 9.34 -14.34
CA PRO A 21 5.51 8.98 -13.81
C PRO A 21 5.31 7.46 -13.81
N VAL A 22 4.71 6.92 -12.76
CA VAL A 22 4.33 5.51 -12.70
C VAL A 22 2.93 5.36 -13.28
N GLN A 23 2.82 4.64 -14.40
CA GLN A 23 1.55 4.34 -15.05
C GLN A 23 0.95 3.05 -14.51
N ILE A 24 -0.32 3.10 -14.06
CA ILE A 24 -1.09 1.94 -13.57
C ILE A 24 -2.48 1.98 -14.22
N GLY A 25 -2.72 1.15 -15.21
CA GLY A 25 -3.92 1.24 -16.04
C GLY A 25 -4.05 2.64 -16.66
N SER A 26 -5.18 3.30 -16.43
CA SER A 26 -5.42 4.69 -16.87
C SER A 26 -4.88 5.75 -15.90
N MET A 27 -4.41 5.34 -14.71
CA MET A 27 -3.91 6.23 -13.68
C MET A 27 -2.41 6.53 -13.88
N THR A 28 -2.05 7.80 -13.74
CA THR A 28 -0.65 8.25 -13.76
C THR A 28 -0.28 8.83 -12.41
N ILE A 29 0.63 8.18 -11.69
CA ILE A 29 1.16 8.67 -10.41
C ILE A 29 2.35 9.57 -10.69
N ARG A 30 2.29 10.81 -10.17
CA ARG A 30 3.34 11.84 -10.28
C ARG A 30 3.63 12.40 -8.90
N GLU A 31 4.78 13.03 -8.73
CA GLU A 31 5.20 13.64 -7.46
C GLU A 31 4.16 14.63 -6.92
N ASN A 32 3.74 15.57 -7.76
CA ASN A 32 2.70 16.57 -7.47
C ASN A 32 1.36 16.19 -8.13
N GLY A 33 1.11 14.90 -8.29
CA GLY A 33 -0.13 14.38 -8.84
C GLY A 33 -1.23 14.29 -7.79
N PRO A 34 -2.43 13.87 -8.19
CA PRO A 34 -3.53 13.67 -7.27
C PRO A 34 -3.16 12.57 -6.25
N PHE A 35 -3.57 12.79 -4.99
CA PHE A 35 -3.53 11.78 -3.96
C PHE A 35 -4.31 10.54 -4.40
N PHE A 36 -3.75 9.34 -4.20
CA PHE A 36 -4.39 8.09 -4.58
C PHE A 36 -4.55 7.12 -3.41
N LEU A 37 -5.40 6.15 -3.58
CA LEU A 37 -5.73 5.14 -2.57
C LEU A 37 -5.41 3.74 -3.08
N ILE A 38 -4.75 2.94 -2.25
CA ILE A 38 -4.69 1.47 -2.35
C ILE A 38 -5.58 0.94 -1.23
N ALA A 39 -6.68 0.26 -1.56
CA ALA A 39 -7.59 -0.24 -0.53
C ALA A 39 -8.32 -1.52 -0.94
N GLY A 40 -8.76 -2.27 0.07
CA GLY A 40 -9.56 -3.47 -0.08
C GLY A 40 -9.48 -4.36 1.16
N PRO A 41 -10.09 -5.55 1.13
CA PRO A 41 -10.03 -6.46 2.26
C PRO A 41 -8.62 -7.04 2.42
N CYS A 42 -8.25 -7.36 3.66
CA CYS A 42 -6.95 -7.95 3.99
C CYS A 42 -6.65 -9.18 3.13
N VAL A 43 -7.62 -10.07 3.01
CA VAL A 43 -7.56 -11.34 2.26
C VAL A 43 -8.92 -11.61 1.63
N ILE A 44 -8.95 -12.39 0.56
CA ILE A 44 -10.21 -12.89 -0.02
C ILE A 44 -10.80 -13.92 0.95
N GLU A 45 -11.88 -13.56 1.62
CA GLU A 45 -12.66 -14.47 2.47
C GLU A 45 -13.68 -15.25 1.62
N ASN A 46 -14.41 -14.54 0.79
CA ASN A 46 -15.31 -15.02 -0.23
C ASN A 46 -15.47 -13.97 -1.34
N GLU A 47 -16.10 -14.35 -2.43
CA GLU A 47 -16.30 -13.48 -3.59
C GLU A 47 -17.29 -12.34 -3.29
N GLU A 48 -18.35 -12.61 -2.52
CA GLU A 48 -19.41 -11.65 -2.20
C GLU A 48 -18.85 -10.43 -1.44
N ILE A 49 -18.17 -10.64 -0.31
CA ILE A 49 -17.53 -9.57 0.47
C ILE A 49 -16.50 -8.83 -0.39
N THR A 50 -15.73 -9.57 -1.19
CA THR A 50 -14.69 -8.97 -2.05
C THR A 50 -15.29 -8.03 -3.08
N LEU A 51 -16.39 -8.42 -3.73
CA LEU A 51 -17.10 -7.58 -4.71
C LEU A 51 -17.86 -6.42 -4.06
N GLU A 52 -18.44 -6.61 -2.87
CA GLU A 52 -19.07 -5.54 -2.09
C GLU A 52 -18.06 -4.42 -1.81
N VAL A 53 -16.90 -4.78 -1.25
CA VAL A 53 -15.82 -3.81 -0.96
C VAL A 53 -15.32 -3.14 -2.25
N ALA A 54 -15.13 -3.90 -3.31
CA ALA A 54 -14.67 -3.36 -4.59
C ALA A 54 -15.69 -2.37 -5.21
N SER A 55 -16.98 -2.67 -5.13
CA SER A 55 -18.05 -1.79 -5.60
C SER A 55 -18.10 -0.51 -4.78
N PHE A 56 -18.03 -0.60 -3.46
CA PHE A 56 -17.95 0.57 -2.56
C PHE A 56 -16.73 1.46 -2.89
N LEU A 57 -15.57 0.86 -3.17
CA LEU A 57 -14.35 1.60 -3.52
C LEU A 57 -14.45 2.26 -4.90
N ARG A 58 -15.09 1.61 -5.89
CA ARG A 58 -15.40 2.23 -7.18
C ARG A 58 -16.28 3.46 -7.01
N GLU A 59 -17.40 3.34 -6.27
CA GLU A 59 -18.28 4.47 -5.98
C GLU A 59 -17.54 5.59 -5.24
N THR A 60 -16.67 5.24 -4.31
CA THR A 60 -15.85 6.20 -3.56
C THR A 60 -14.88 6.95 -4.47
N ARG A 61 -14.25 6.25 -5.43
CA ARG A 61 -13.44 6.87 -6.50
C ARG A 61 -14.27 7.90 -7.28
N ASP A 62 -15.45 7.49 -7.75
CA ASP A 62 -16.30 8.32 -8.59
C ASP A 62 -16.83 9.54 -7.83
N LEU A 63 -17.24 9.36 -6.57
CA LEU A 63 -17.76 10.43 -5.71
C LEU A 63 -16.68 11.46 -5.31
N LEU A 64 -15.50 10.99 -4.92
CA LEU A 64 -14.45 11.88 -4.38
C LEU A 64 -13.43 12.31 -5.44
N GLY A 65 -13.42 11.67 -6.62
CA GLY A 65 -12.39 11.90 -7.64
C GLY A 65 -10.98 11.55 -7.16
N ILE A 66 -10.86 10.55 -6.26
CA ILE A 66 -9.59 10.03 -5.78
C ILE A 66 -9.29 8.74 -6.55
N PRO A 67 -8.18 8.63 -7.28
CA PRO A 67 -7.80 7.39 -7.94
C PRO A 67 -7.67 6.23 -6.95
N VAL A 68 -8.19 5.05 -7.30
CA VAL A 68 -8.21 3.86 -6.42
C VAL A 68 -7.58 2.68 -7.13
N ILE A 69 -6.70 1.98 -6.43
CA ILE A 69 -6.19 0.64 -6.75
C ILE A 69 -6.84 -0.32 -5.77
N PHE A 70 -7.60 -1.29 -6.26
CA PHE A 70 -8.18 -2.32 -5.40
C PHE A 70 -7.09 -3.31 -4.96
N LYS A 71 -7.02 -3.57 -3.66
CA LYS A 71 -6.06 -4.51 -3.07
C LYS A 71 -6.78 -5.63 -2.33
N THR A 72 -6.37 -6.85 -2.59
CA THR A 72 -6.66 -7.99 -1.71
C THR A 72 -5.56 -9.04 -1.84
N SER A 73 -5.42 -9.93 -0.85
CA SER A 73 -4.47 -11.04 -0.91
C SER A 73 -5.18 -12.34 -1.25
N TYR A 74 -4.60 -13.13 -2.15
CA TYR A 74 -5.07 -14.50 -2.43
C TYR A 74 -4.54 -15.51 -1.41
N ASP A 75 -3.47 -15.17 -0.70
CA ASP A 75 -2.87 -15.97 0.38
C ASP A 75 -2.21 -15.05 1.42
N LYS A 76 -2.24 -15.44 2.66
CA LYS A 76 -1.49 -14.87 3.79
C LYS A 76 -0.43 -15.87 4.24
N ALA A 77 0.70 -15.90 3.52
CA ALA A 77 1.77 -16.88 3.71
C ALA A 77 2.51 -16.75 5.06
N ASN A 78 2.37 -15.63 5.76
CA ASN A 78 3.11 -15.29 6.99
C ASN A 78 2.26 -15.31 8.27
N ARG A 79 1.21 -16.13 8.33
CA ARG A 79 0.35 -16.23 9.53
C ARG A 79 1.11 -16.74 10.74
N THR A 80 0.80 -16.16 11.91
CA THR A 80 1.40 -16.58 13.21
C THR A 80 1.04 -18.01 13.56
N SER A 81 -0.22 -18.41 13.38
CA SER A 81 -0.70 -19.77 13.66
C SER A 81 -0.94 -20.56 12.38
N LEU A 82 -0.57 -21.84 12.38
CA LEU A 82 -0.83 -22.76 11.27
C LEU A 82 -2.33 -22.89 10.96
N ASN A 83 -3.18 -22.76 11.97
CA ASN A 83 -4.64 -22.87 11.86
C ASN A 83 -5.33 -21.57 11.43
N SER A 84 -4.60 -20.46 11.26
CA SER A 84 -5.18 -19.20 10.82
C SER A 84 -5.61 -19.28 9.36
N TYR A 85 -6.72 -18.59 9.04
CA TYR A 85 -7.19 -18.49 7.66
C TYR A 85 -6.14 -17.84 6.77
N ARG A 86 -5.84 -18.45 5.63
CA ARG A 86 -4.81 -17.98 4.69
C ARG A 86 -5.38 -17.35 3.42
N GLY A 87 -6.58 -17.69 3.04
CA GLY A 87 -7.18 -17.31 1.76
C GLY A 87 -7.46 -18.52 0.86
N PRO A 88 -8.01 -18.29 -0.34
CA PRO A 88 -8.40 -19.35 -1.28
C PRO A 88 -7.22 -19.97 -2.08
N GLY A 89 -6.01 -19.43 -1.92
CA GLY A 89 -4.85 -19.78 -2.73
C GLY A 89 -4.81 -19.06 -4.09
N ILE A 90 -3.70 -19.22 -4.82
CA ILE A 90 -3.40 -18.43 -6.00
C ILE A 90 -4.44 -18.62 -7.13
N ASP A 91 -4.84 -19.85 -7.44
CA ASP A 91 -5.73 -20.13 -8.58
C ASP A 91 -7.08 -19.45 -8.40
N LYS A 92 -7.77 -19.82 -7.34
CA LYS A 92 -9.08 -19.26 -7.02
C LYS A 92 -9.01 -17.77 -6.68
N GLY A 93 -7.95 -17.35 -6.02
CA GLY A 93 -7.77 -15.95 -5.66
C GLY A 93 -7.60 -15.04 -6.87
N LEU A 94 -6.81 -15.45 -7.87
CA LEU A 94 -6.65 -14.68 -9.10
C LEU A 94 -7.95 -14.65 -9.93
N GLU A 95 -8.77 -15.70 -9.92
CA GLU A 95 -10.11 -15.67 -10.55
C GLU A 95 -10.99 -14.59 -9.91
N VAL A 96 -11.05 -14.53 -8.58
CA VAL A 96 -11.84 -13.50 -7.86
C VAL A 96 -11.29 -12.11 -8.13
N ILE A 97 -9.97 -11.92 -8.12
CA ILE A 97 -9.35 -10.61 -8.43
C ILE A 97 -9.65 -10.19 -9.87
N HIS A 98 -9.60 -11.13 -10.82
CA HIS A 98 -9.97 -10.86 -12.21
C HIS A 98 -11.44 -10.42 -12.31
N ARG A 99 -12.32 -11.09 -11.60
CA ARG A 99 -13.74 -10.73 -11.54
C ARG A 99 -13.97 -9.32 -10.99
N VAL A 100 -13.24 -8.93 -9.94
CA VAL A 100 -13.26 -7.55 -9.43
C VAL A 100 -12.91 -6.55 -10.53
N LYS A 101 -11.84 -6.82 -11.28
CA LYS A 101 -11.39 -5.96 -12.38
C LYS A 101 -12.44 -5.81 -13.46
N GLU A 102 -13.09 -6.92 -13.87
CA GLU A 102 -14.18 -6.90 -14.87
C GLU A 102 -15.38 -6.07 -14.40
N VAL A 103 -15.82 -6.27 -13.15
CA VAL A 103 -17.03 -5.64 -12.61
C VAL A 103 -16.83 -4.16 -12.30
N THR A 104 -15.65 -3.77 -11.83
CA THR A 104 -15.42 -2.42 -11.30
C THR A 104 -14.58 -1.53 -12.22
N GLY A 105 -13.78 -2.11 -13.10
CA GLY A 105 -12.77 -1.38 -13.87
C GLY A 105 -11.65 -0.76 -13.04
N LEU A 106 -11.53 -1.14 -11.75
CA LEU A 106 -10.43 -0.69 -10.91
C LEU A 106 -9.16 -1.48 -11.26
N PRO A 107 -7.99 -0.82 -11.30
CA PRO A 107 -6.72 -1.56 -11.29
C PRO A 107 -6.59 -2.38 -10.01
N VAL A 108 -5.98 -3.56 -10.12
CA VAL A 108 -5.92 -4.55 -9.05
C VAL A 108 -4.49 -4.83 -8.61
N LEU A 109 -4.31 -5.03 -7.30
CA LEU A 109 -3.05 -5.31 -6.64
C LEU A 109 -3.20 -6.49 -5.69
N SER A 110 -2.23 -7.39 -5.69
CA SER A 110 -2.07 -8.43 -4.66
C SER A 110 -0.60 -8.64 -4.31
N ASP A 111 -0.35 -9.09 -3.10
CA ASP A 111 0.97 -9.55 -2.69
C ASP A 111 1.30 -10.90 -3.32
N VAL A 112 2.56 -11.03 -3.78
CA VAL A 112 3.11 -12.26 -4.35
C VAL A 112 4.29 -12.70 -3.49
N HIS A 113 4.25 -13.93 -2.98
CA HIS A 113 5.18 -14.43 -1.97
C HIS A 113 6.31 -15.29 -2.55
N GLU A 114 6.08 -15.89 -3.72
CA GLU A 114 6.99 -16.85 -4.34
C GLU A 114 7.29 -16.46 -5.79
N ALA A 115 8.56 -16.61 -6.20
CA ALA A 115 8.96 -16.34 -7.57
C ALA A 115 8.19 -17.19 -8.60
N ALA A 116 7.86 -18.43 -8.25
CA ALA A 116 7.09 -19.35 -9.11
C ALA A 116 5.65 -18.86 -9.39
N HIS A 117 5.10 -18.01 -8.52
CA HIS A 117 3.75 -17.45 -8.68
C HIS A 117 3.74 -16.19 -9.57
N MET A 118 4.89 -15.60 -9.82
CA MET A 118 5.00 -14.24 -10.38
C MET A 118 4.40 -14.13 -11.78
N GLU A 119 4.74 -15.05 -12.68
CA GLU A 119 4.23 -15.05 -14.05
C GLU A 119 2.71 -15.19 -14.09
N LYS A 120 2.15 -16.09 -13.27
CA LYS A 120 0.71 -16.32 -13.19
C LYS A 120 -0.02 -15.10 -12.65
N ALA A 121 0.49 -14.50 -11.58
CA ALA A 121 -0.06 -13.30 -10.97
C ALA A 121 -0.02 -12.10 -11.95
N ALA A 122 1.07 -11.96 -12.71
CA ALA A 122 1.25 -10.87 -13.66
C ALA A 122 0.25 -10.88 -14.83
N ARG A 123 -0.41 -11.99 -15.11
CA ARG A 123 -1.48 -12.06 -16.14
C ARG A 123 -2.79 -11.40 -15.71
N VAL A 124 -2.97 -11.19 -14.41
CA VAL A 124 -4.21 -10.64 -13.83
C VAL A 124 -3.97 -9.29 -13.18
N LEU A 125 -2.90 -9.16 -12.41
CA LEU A 125 -2.61 -7.97 -11.61
C LEU A 125 -2.15 -6.78 -12.49
N ASP A 126 -2.47 -5.58 -12.05
CA ASP A 126 -1.94 -4.33 -12.58
C ASP A 126 -0.75 -3.81 -11.77
N VAL A 127 -0.65 -4.23 -10.52
CA VAL A 127 0.48 -3.91 -9.61
C VAL A 127 0.83 -5.17 -8.81
N ILE A 128 2.11 -5.51 -8.77
CA ILE A 128 2.64 -6.57 -7.91
C ILE A 128 3.05 -5.95 -6.58
N GLN A 129 2.61 -6.53 -5.46
CA GLN A 129 3.10 -6.13 -4.14
C GLN A 129 4.13 -7.14 -3.61
N ILE A 130 5.26 -6.61 -3.16
CA ILE A 130 6.26 -7.37 -2.39
C ILE A 130 5.95 -7.18 -0.91
N PRO A 131 5.64 -8.26 -0.16
CA PRO A 131 5.36 -8.21 1.26
C PRO A 131 6.55 -7.65 2.07
N ALA A 132 6.25 -7.01 3.21
CA ALA A 132 7.25 -6.40 4.07
C ALA A 132 8.34 -7.38 4.53
N PHE A 133 7.98 -8.59 4.92
CA PHE A 133 8.96 -9.60 5.33
C PHE A 133 9.89 -10.07 4.20
N LEU A 134 9.46 -9.92 2.95
CA LEU A 134 10.19 -10.39 1.77
C LEU A 134 10.87 -9.25 0.99
N CYS A 135 10.82 -8.02 1.49
CA CYS A 135 11.32 -6.83 0.79
C CYS A 135 12.83 -6.86 0.48
N ARG A 136 13.60 -7.74 1.12
CA ARG A 136 15.04 -7.94 0.86
C ARG A 136 15.36 -9.16 -0.02
N GLN A 137 14.37 -9.99 -0.35
CA GLN A 137 14.59 -11.23 -1.13
C GLN A 137 14.96 -10.88 -2.57
N THR A 138 16.24 -11.04 -2.90
CA THR A 138 16.81 -10.60 -4.18
C THR A 138 16.10 -11.26 -5.35
N ASP A 139 15.96 -12.58 -5.35
CA ASP A 139 15.37 -13.32 -6.47
C ASP A 139 13.89 -12.94 -6.68
N LEU A 140 13.14 -12.74 -5.60
CA LEU A 140 11.74 -12.31 -5.69
C LEU A 140 11.61 -10.92 -6.32
N LEU A 141 12.48 -9.97 -5.92
CA LEU A 141 12.50 -8.62 -6.48
C LEU A 141 12.90 -8.61 -7.97
N LEU A 142 13.89 -9.42 -8.35
CA LEU A 142 14.35 -9.51 -9.75
C LEU A 142 13.27 -10.13 -10.64
N VAL A 143 12.63 -11.22 -10.21
CA VAL A 143 11.55 -11.87 -10.98
C VAL A 143 10.32 -10.94 -11.07
N ALA A 144 9.99 -10.20 -10.00
CA ALA A 144 8.95 -9.19 -10.05
C ALA A 144 9.27 -8.09 -11.07
N ALA A 145 10.53 -7.59 -11.08
CA ALA A 145 10.96 -6.57 -12.04
C ALA A 145 10.81 -7.04 -13.49
N GLN A 146 11.13 -8.31 -13.78
CA GLN A 146 11.05 -8.91 -15.12
C GLN A 146 9.62 -8.98 -15.67
N THR A 147 8.58 -8.95 -14.82
CA THR A 147 7.18 -8.89 -15.30
C THR A 147 6.88 -7.60 -16.06
N GLY A 148 7.67 -6.56 -15.83
CA GLY A 148 7.44 -5.23 -16.37
C GLY A 148 6.22 -4.51 -15.74
N LEU A 149 5.49 -5.08 -14.80
CA LEU A 149 4.41 -4.40 -14.08
C LEU A 149 4.95 -3.41 -13.04
N PRO A 150 4.18 -2.39 -12.65
CA PRO A 150 4.46 -1.61 -11.46
C PRO A 150 4.59 -2.49 -10.21
N ILE A 151 5.55 -2.14 -9.33
CA ILE A 151 5.85 -2.91 -8.13
C ILE A 151 5.67 -2.01 -6.91
N ASN A 152 4.84 -2.44 -5.96
CA ASN A 152 4.73 -1.83 -4.65
C ASN A 152 5.58 -2.60 -3.63
N ILE A 153 6.66 -2.00 -3.12
CA ILE A 153 7.53 -2.64 -2.13
C ILE A 153 7.15 -2.14 -0.74
N LYS A 154 6.64 -3.03 0.09
CA LYS A 154 6.36 -2.74 1.51
C LYS A 154 7.66 -2.71 2.30
N LYS A 155 7.92 -1.62 3.01
CA LYS A 155 9.09 -1.54 3.90
C LYS A 155 9.00 -2.60 5.01
N GLY A 156 10.06 -3.39 5.17
CA GLY A 156 10.16 -4.32 6.30
C GLY A 156 10.17 -3.59 7.64
N GLN A 157 9.53 -4.17 8.65
CA GLN A 157 9.50 -3.61 10.01
C GLN A 157 10.90 -3.54 10.66
N PHE A 158 11.82 -4.32 10.12
CA PHE A 158 13.22 -4.44 10.54
C PHE A 158 14.16 -3.53 9.75
N LEU A 159 13.66 -2.75 8.79
CA LEU A 159 14.46 -1.84 7.96
C LEU A 159 14.31 -0.39 8.41
N SER A 160 15.41 0.35 8.32
CA SER A 160 15.38 1.79 8.28
C SER A 160 14.82 2.28 6.93
N PRO A 161 14.30 3.51 6.83
CA PRO A 161 13.83 4.03 5.55
C PRO A 161 14.95 4.15 4.51
N TRP A 162 16.21 4.39 4.92
CA TRP A 162 17.37 4.45 4.01
C TRP A 162 17.69 3.09 3.39
N ASP A 163 17.49 1.99 4.11
CA ASP A 163 17.75 0.63 3.59
C ASP A 163 16.81 0.25 2.44
N MET A 164 15.68 0.95 2.30
CA MET A 164 14.76 0.72 1.18
C MET A 164 15.36 1.06 -0.18
N GLU A 165 16.38 1.92 -0.22
CA GLU A 165 17.14 2.21 -1.44
C GLU A 165 17.76 0.93 -2.02
N GLN A 166 18.23 0.01 -1.18
CA GLN A 166 18.84 -1.24 -1.64
C GLN A 166 17.80 -2.20 -2.27
N ALA A 167 16.58 -2.23 -1.75
CA ALA A 167 15.50 -2.99 -2.37
C ALA A 167 15.07 -2.36 -3.71
N LEU A 168 14.98 -1.03 -3.74
CA LEU A 168 14.70 -0.26 -4.95
C LEU A 168 15.75 -0.49 -6.03
N ASN A 169 17.03 -0.42 -5.68
CA ASN A 169 18.16 -0.60 -6.61
C ASN A 169 18.15 -1.98 -7.28
N LYS A 170 17.73 -3.03 -6.60
CA LYS A 170 17.58 -4.37 -7.23
C LYS A 170 16.55 -4.37 -8.35
N VAL A 171 15.42 -3.71 -8.15
CA VAL A 171 14.35 -3.63 -9.14
C VAL A 171 14.74 -2.72 -10.30
N THR A 172 15.34 -1.57 -10.03
CA THR A 172 15.76 -0.62 -11.05
C THR A 172 16.95 -1.12 -11.89
N ALA A 173 17.89 -1.82 -11.26
CA ALA A 173 18.99 -2.48 -11.96
C ALA A 173 18.51 -3.60 -12.89
N ALA A 174 17.37 -4.21 -12.62
CA ALA A 174 16.72 -5.16 -13.53
C ALA A 174 15.89 -4.49 -14.65
N GLY A 175 15.96 -3.15 -14.76
CA GLY A 175 15.33 -2.37 -15.82
C GLY A 175 13.90 -1.90 -15.54
N ASN A 176 13.33 -2.16 -14.36
CA ASN A 176 11.99 -1.71 -14.02
C ASN A 176 12.03 -0.49 -13.08
N ARG A 177 11.61 0.67 -13.60
CA ARG A 177 11.54 1.92 -12.83
C ARG A 177 10.12 2.25 -12.32
N ARG A 178 9.14 1.38 -12.56
CA ARG A 178 7.76 1.57 -12.10
C ARG A 178 7.58 1.03 -10.68
N VAL A 179 8.12 1.75 -9.69
CA VAL A 179 8.16 1.32 -8.29
C VAL A 179 7.40 2.31 -7.40
N LEU A 180 6.65 1.77 -6.45
CA LEU A 180 6.07 2.47 -5.32
C LEU A 180 6.75 1.93 -4.05
N LEU A 181 7.09 2.80 -3.10
CA LEU A 181 7.61 2.42 -1.79
C LEU A 181 6.50 2.63 -0.74
N THR A 182 6.28 1.64 0.13
CA THR A 182 5.23 1.76 1.16
C THR A 182 5.82 1.71 2.56
N GLU A 183 5.67 2.83 3.29
CA GLU A 183 5.92 2.90 4.74
C GLU A 183 4.81 2.20 5.51
N ARG A 184 5.18 1.43 6.56
CA ARG A 184 4.24 0.68 7.39
C ARG A 184 4.68 0.51 8.86
N GLY A 185 5.60 1.33 9.31
CA GLY A 185 6.18 1.27 10.65
C GLY A 185 7.39 0.36 10.77
N SER A 186 8.07 0.51 11.89
CA SER A 186 9.23 -0.29 12.29
C SER A 186 8.98 -0.90 13.65
N SER A 187 9.55 -2.09 13.91
CA SER A 187 9.47 -2.75 15.21
C SER A 187 10.14 -1.87 16.29
N PHE A 188 9.46 -1.66 17.39
CA PHE A 188 9.94 -0.88 18.51
C PHE A 188 9.55 -1.58 19.83
N GLY A 189 10.48 -2.34 20.38
CA GLY A 189 10.21 -3.26 21.47
C GLY A 189 9.49 -4.52 21.01
N TYR A 190 8.83 -5.22 21.94
CA TYR A 190 8.08 -6.43 21.66
C TYR A 190 6.64 -6.11 21.21
N ASN A 191 6.16 -6.80 20.18
CA ASN A 191 4.78 -6.77 19.72
C ASN A 191 4.24 -5.34 19.42
N ASN A 192 5.10 -4.41 19.07
CA ASN A 192 4.74 -3.02 18.82
C ASN A 192 5.42 -2.46 17.57
N LEU A 193 4.75 -1.52 16.92
CA LEU A 193 5.26 -0.79 15.77
C LEU A 193 5.18 0.71 16.04
N VAL A 194 6.18 1.44 15.54
CA VAL A 194 6.21 2.91 15.56
C VAL A 194 6.47 3.43 14.16
N VAL A 195 5.78 4.49 13.79
CA VAL A 195 6.01 5.19 12.52
C VAL A 195 6.91 6.40 12.77
N ASP A 196 8.03 6.42 12.09
CA ASP A 196 8.81 7.64 11.93
C ASP A 196 8.29 8.38 10.69
N ILE A 197 7.56 9.47 10.89
CA ILE A 197 6.97 10.26 9.80
C ILE A 197 8.06 10.82 8.85
N ARG A 198 9.29 11.02 9.31
CA ARG A 198 10.42 11.43 8.46
C ARG A 198 10.73 10.41 7.37
N SER A 199 10.35 9.14 7.57
CA SER A 199 10.56 8.08 6.60
C SER A 199 9.93 8.38 5.24
N ILE A 200 8.83 9.13 5.21
CA ILE A 200 8.17 9.55 3.97
C ILE A 200 9.09 10.46 3.16
N ALA A 201 9.62 11.53 3.77
CA ALA A 201 10.53 12.44 3.10
C ALA A 201 11.84 11.74 2.69
N ILE A 202 12.39 10.87 3.56
CA ILE A 202 13.61 10.10 3.28
C ILE A 202 13.42 9.20 2.05
N MET A 203 12.33 8.43 1.96
CA MET A 203 12.10 7.54 0.83
C MET A 203 11.69 8.31 -0.44
N LYS A 204 11.02 9.46 -0.33
CA LYS A 204 10.75 10.35 -1.48
C LYS A 204 12.03 10.88 -2.11
N ALA A 205 13.08 11.12 -1.32
CA ALA A 205 14.38 11.58 -1.83
C ALA A 205 15.05 10.58 -2.80
N PHE A 206 14.59 9.32 -2.85
CA PHE A 206 15.03 8.35 -3.87
C PHE A 206 14.40 8.57 -5.26
N GLY A 207 13.48 9.55 -5.39
CA GLY A 207 12.82 9.89 -6.66
C GLY A 207 11.65 8.98 -7.03
N PHE A 208 11.04 8.28 -6.08
CA PHE A 208 9.91 7.37 -6.31
C PHE A 208 8.71 7.71 -5.42
N PRO A 209 7.47 7.42 -5.88
CA PRO A 209 6.28 7.66 -5.07
C PRO A 209 6.30 6.88 -3.77
N VAL A 210 5.89 7.53 -2.68
CA VAL A 210 5.77 6.93 -1.36
C VAL A 210 4.30 6.81 -0.96
N VAL A 211 3.91 5.60 -0.58
CA VAL A 211 2.60 5.24 -0.04
C VAL A 211 2.73 5.05 1.47
N PHE A 212 1.75 5.51 2.22
CA PHE A 212 1.68 5.24 3.65
C PHE A 212 0.61 4.19 3.94
N ASP A 213 1.00 3.08 4.56
CA ASP A 213 0.09 2.04 5.03
C ASP A 213 -0.39 2.36 6.44
N ALA A 214 -1.57 2.91 6.54
CA ALA A 214 -2.13 3.36 7.80
C ALA A 214 -2.66 2.21 8.69
N THR A 215 -3.10 1.11 8.08
CA THR A 215 -3.67 -0.02 8.81
C THR A 215 -2.61 -0.95 9.39
N HIS A 216 -1.56 -1.26 8.65
CA HIS A 216 -0.47 -2.09 9.19
C HIS A 216 0.48 -1.30 10.10
N SER A 217 0.48 0.02 10.04
CA SER A 217 1.27 0.88 10.94
C SER A 217 0.80 0.84 12.40
N VAL A 218 -0.46 0.48 12.63
CA VAL A 218 -1.09 0.39 13.96
C VAL A 218 -1.29 -1.06 14.41
N GLN A 219 -0.69 -2.01 13.70
CA GLN A 219 -0.72 -3.42 14.06
C GLN A 219 0.13 -3.69 15.30
N LEU A 220 -0.33 -4.59 16.16
CA LEU A 220 0.41 -5.15 17.27
C LEU A 220 0.77 -6.60 16.91
N PRO A 221 1.94 -6.85 16.29
CA PRO A 221 2.31 -8.17 15.80
C PRO A 221 2.34 -9.21 16.92
N GLY A 222 1.56 -10.29 16.78
CA GLY A 222 1.46 -11.32 17.83
C GLY A 222 0.83 -10.86 19.15
N GLY A 223 0.28 -9.64 19.21
CA GLY A 223 -0.26 -9.04 20.45
C GLY A 223 -1.47 -9.76 21.04
N ALA A 224 -2.15 -10.60 20.24
CA ALA A 224 -3.24 -11.47 20.70
C ALA A 224 -2.82 -12.96 20.79
N GLY A 225 -1.52 -13.23 20.95
CA GLY A 225 -0.97 -14.59 21.04
C GLY A 225 -0.90 -15.31 19.70
N THR A 226 -2.00 -15.85 19.21
CA THR A 226 -2.08 -16.58 17.93
C THR A 226 -2.40 -15.71 16.73
N SER A 227 -2.68 -14.41 16.96
CA SER A 227 -2.99 -13.42 15.93
C SER A 227 -2.39 -12.05 16.28
N SER A 228 -2.38 -11.16 15.32
CA SER A 228 -2.02 -9.75 15.55
C SER A 228 -3.19 -9.01 16.18
N GLY A 229 -2.89 -8.16 17.18
CA GLY A 229 -3.79 -7.11 17.63
C GLY A 229 -3.69 -5.86 16.77
N GLY A 230 -4.41 -4.81 17.11
CA GLY A 230 -4.37 -3.54 16.41
C GLY A 230 -5.00 -2.40 17.16
N GLN A 231 -4.68 -1.20 16.73
CA GLN A 231 -5.12 0.06 17.33
C GLN A 231 -5.77 0.94 16.25
N ARG A 232 -6.89 0.45 15.69
CA ARG A 232 -7.66 1.08 14.60
C ARG A 232 -7.93 2.57 14.83
N GLU A 233 -8.10 2.99 16.06
CA GLU A 233 -8.33 4.38 16.47
C GLU A 233 -7.24 5.36 16.01
N PHE A 234 -6.01 4.88 15.81
CA PHE A 234 -4.90 5.73 15.35
C PHE A 234 -4.77 5.81 13.82
N VAL A 235 -5.48 4.99 13.05
CA VAL A 235 -5.42 5.01 11.58
C VAL A 235 -5.65 6.41 11.03
N GLY A 236 -6.71 7.10 11.48
CA GLY A 236 -7.02 8.45 11.03
C GLY A 236 -5.97 9.49 11.42
N HIS A 237 -5.32 9.34 12.58
CA HIS A 237 -4.27 10.24 13.05
C HIS A 237 -3.01 10.12 12.21
N LEU A 238 -2.54 8.89 12.01
CA LEU A 238 -1.33 8.62 11.22
C LEU A 238 -1.54 8.93 9.73
N SER A 239 -2.73 8.67 9.19
CA SER A 239 -3.07 9.04 7.81
C SER A 239 -2.93 10.55 7.57
N LYS A 240 -3.47 11.37 8.49
CA LYS A 240 -3.36 12.84 8.40
C LYS A 240 -1.89 13.30 8.45
N ALA A 241 -1.12 12.76 9.38
CA ALA A 241 0.29 13.08 9.54
C ALA A 241 1.10 12.69 8.28
N ALA A 242 0.86 11.50 7.72
CA ALA A 242 1.55 11.01 6.54
C ALA A 242 1.24 11.83 5.28
N VAL A 243 -0.03 12.19 5.08
CA VAL A 243 -0.42 13.05 3.94
C VAL A 243 0.15 14.45 4.11
N ALA A 244 0.15 15.01 5.33
CA ALA A 244 0.79 16.30 5.62
C ALA A 244 2.31 16.25 5.43
N ALA A 245 2.96 15.09 5.64
CA ALA A 245 4.38 14.88 5.36
C ALA A 245 4.68 14.62 3.86
N GLY A 246 3.67 14.69 2.99
CA GLY A 246 3.82 14.58 1.53
C GLY A 246 3.75 13.17 0.96
N ALA A 247 3.12 12.20 1.64
CA ALA A 247 2.84 10.89 1.05
C ALA A 247 1.99 11.04 -0.22
N ASN A 248 2.38 10.35 -1.30
CA ASN A 248 1.68 10.39 -2.59
C ASN A 248 0.37 9.61 -2.56
N GLY A 249 0.28 8.57 -1.73
CA GLY A 249 -0.91 7.74 -1.59
C GLY A 249 -1.06 7.14 -0.21
N LEU A 250 -2.25 6.62 0.05
CA LEU A 250 -2.59 5.90 1.27
C LEU A 250 -2.89 4.44 0.93
N PHE A 251 -2.45 3.54 1.79
CA PHE A 251 -2.87 2.15 1.81
C PHE A 251 -3.71 1.91 3.06
N ILE A 252 -4.92 1.38 2.89
CA ILE A 252 -5.81 0.98 3.99
C ILE A 252 -6.47 -0.36 3.71
N GLU A 253 -6.56 -1.22 4.71
CA GLU A 253 -7.43 -2.37 4.67
C GLU A 253 -8.81 -1.99 5.20
N VAL A 254 -9.85 -2.45 4.51
CA VAL A 254 -11.24 -2.12 4.80
C VAL A 254 -12.10 -3.36 4.79
N HIS A 255 -13.14 -3.40 5.60
CA HIS A 255 -14.06 -4.53 5.66
C HIS A 255 -15.47 -4.04 6.05
N PRO A 256 -16.56 -4.64 5.52
CA PRO A 256 -17.92 -4.28 5.93
C PRO A 256 -18.13 -4.46 7.44
N HIS A 257 -17.59 -5.55 7.97
CA HIS A 257 -17.71 -5.94 9.40
C HIS A 257 -16.34 -6.33 9.96
N PRO A 258 -15.44 -5.37 10.27
CA PRO A 258 -14.06 -5.66 10.67
C PRO A 258 -13.91 -6.62 11.84
N ASP A 259 -14.83 -6.59 12.80
CA ASP A 259 -14.76 -7.42 14.00
C ASP A 259 -15.04 -8.90 13.73
N SER A 260 -15.61 -9.25 12.55
CA SER A 260 -15.80 -10.62 12.08
C SER A 260 -14.81 -11.04 10.98
N ALA A 261 -13.91 -10.15 10.58
CA ALA A 261 -12.94 -10.42 9.53
C ALA A 261 -11.98 -11.58 9.91
N LEU A 262 -11.71 -12.45 8.96
CA LEU A 262 -10.84 -13.62 9.16
C LEU A 262 -9.33 -13.25 9.22
N CYS A 263 -8.99 -12.02 8.84
CA CYS A 263 -7.61 -11.50 8.87
C CYS A 263 -7.61 -10.00 9.18
N ASP A 264 -6.70 -9.58 10.09
CA ASP A 264 -6.40 -8.18 10.45
C ASP A 264 -7.61 -7.29 10.78
N GLY A 265 -8.71 -7.92 11.28
CA GLY A 265 -9.92 -7.23 11.70
C GLY A 265 -9.66 -6.06 12.65
N PRO A 266 -8.83 -6.21 13.71
CA PRO A 266 -8.52 -5.11 14.65
C PRO A 266 -7.91 -3.87 14.02
N ASN A 267 -7.32 -3.99 12.82
CA ASN A 267 -6.70 -2.86 12.09
C ASN A 267 -7.57 -2.34 10.96
N SER A 268 -8.45 -3.18 10.39
CA SER A 268 -9.26 -2.84 9.23
C SER A 268 -10.27 -1.75 9.56
N LEU A 269 -10.47 -0.82 8.63
CA LEU A 269 -11.48 0.23 8.77
C LEU A 269 -12.86 -0.25 8.33
N PRO A 270 -13.94 0.06 9.08
CA PRO A 270 -15.31 -0.05 8.58
C PRO A 270 -15.51 0.82 7.33
N LEU A 271 -16.32 0.36 6.38
CA LEU A 271 -16.55 1.08 5.12
C LEU A 271 -17.11 2.50 5.36
N GLU A 272 -17.96 2.69 6.33
CA GLU A 272 -18.57 3.99 6.71
C GLU A 272 -17.54 5.06 7.09
N HIS A 273 -16.36 4.67 7.58
CA HIS A 273 -15.31 5.61 7.97
C HIS A 273 -14.39 6.03 6.81
N VAL A 274 -14.44 5.32 5.68
CA VAL A 274 -13.52 5.52 4.55
C VAL A 274 -13.75 6.87 3.88
N ARG A 275 -15.00 7.14 3.45
CA ARG A 275 -15.32 8.38 2.71
C ARG A 275 -15.07 9.67 3.52
N PRO A 276 -15.47 9.75 4.81
CA PRO A 276 -15.13 10.91 5.65
C PRO A 276 -13.62 11.13 5.81
N LEU A 277 -12.86 10.06 6.05
CA LEU A 277 -11.40 10.14 6.15
C LEU A 277 -10.80 10.66 4.85
N LEU A 278 -11.12 10.05 3.71
CA LEU A 278 -10.56 10.42 2.41
C LEU A 278 -10.92 11.87 2.01
N GLY A 279 -12.13 12.34 2.33
CA GLY A 279 -12.54 13.72 2.09
C GLY A 279 -11.68 14.72 2.85
N LEU A 280 -11.30 14.39 4.11
CA LEU A 280 -10.36 15.20 4.90
C LEU A 280 -8.93 15.14 4.34
N LEU A 281 -8.44 13.95 4.03
CA LEU A 281 -7.08 13.75 3.50
C LEU A 281 -6.87 14.47 2.16
N LYS A 282 -7.89 14.48 1.30
CA LYS A 282 -7.86 15.23 0.04
C LYS A 282 -7.67 16.74 0.27
N LYS A 283 -8.28 17.31 1.32
CA LYS A 283 -8.10 18.71 1.68
C LYS A 283 -6.68 18.98 2.20
N ILE A 284 -6.16 18.10 3.08
CA ILE A 284 -4.78 18.22 3.59
C ILE A 284 -3.79 18.12 2.43
N HIS A 285 -3.96 17.15 1.54
CA HIS A 285 -3.08 16.98 0.38
C HIS A 285 -3.02 18.24 -0.49
N ARG A 286 -4.18 18.87 -0.76
CA ARG A 286 -4.24 20.13 -1.52
C ARG A 286 -3.47 21.25 -0.82
N LEU A 287 -3.64 21.44 0.48
CA LEU A 287 -2.93 22.45 1.25
C LEU A 287 -1.40 22.29 1.20
N VAL A 288 -0.92 21.05 1.12
CA VAL A 288 0.52 20.74 1.08
C VAL A 288 1.09 20.89 -0.33
N HIS A 289 0.32 20.57 -1.37
CA HIS A 289 0.84 20.50 -2.75
C HIS A 289 0.44 21.68 -3.63
N ASP A 290 -0.73 22.31 -3.41
CA ASP A 290 -1.22 23.41 -4.27
C ASP A 290 -0.77 24.78 -3.77
N GLY A 291 -0.23 24.88 -2.55
CA GLY A 291 0.36 26.09 -1.96
C GLY A 291 -0.58 27.31 -2.06
N ASP A 292 -1.64 27.34 -1.27
CA ASP A 292 -2.42 28.55 -1.02
C ASP A 292 -1.84 29.36 0.15
#